data_18393867a094e99317edf8c0ac5fc4df
#
_entry.id   18393867a094e99317edf8c0ac5fc4df
#
_cell.length_a   1.000
_cell.length_b   1.000
_cell.length_c   1.000
_cell.angle_alpha   90.00
_cell.angle_beta   90.00
_cell.angle_gamma   90.00
#
_symmetry.space_group_name_H-M   'P 1'
#
loop_
_entity.id
_entity.type
_entity.pdbx_description
1 polymer ?
#
loop_
_entity_poly.entity_id
_entity_poly.type
_entity_poly.pdbx_seq_one_letter_code
_entity_poly.pdbx_strand_id
1 'polypeptide(L)'
;KLAKAFKIKVVSDFRLNDINKGGEGAPLVPLFHAKIINKFINSSSIAVLNIGGVSNVTIVKNDGSFVGFDIGPGNGPIDSIVYNKLNLDFDKEGEISQKGKINHSISKRIITKIQKLVSNRSFDRKVLDDICIKETNDMDVEDALATILNSISELTFKKIKKFNISKIILVGGGRKNFTLKKFLNKKFKDIVFEAEDVGWEGDSIEAQAFAYLAVRCYLGLNITFPETTGVSFPISGGVIHSY
;
A
#
# COMPACT_ATOMS: atom_id res chain seq x y z
N LYS A 1 2.10 14.06 25.07
CA LYS A 1 2.06 15.52 24.73
C LYS A 1 0.71 15.89 24.09
N LEU A 2 0.27 15.25 22.99
CA LEU A 2 -0.99 15.55 22.27
C LEU A 2 -2.21 15.47 23.19
N ALA A 3 -2.37 14.39 23.98
CA ALA A 3 -3.51 14.23 24.88
C ALA A 3 -3.66 15.41 25.83
N LYS A 4 -2.56 15.87 26.44
CA LYS A 4 -2.57 17.04 27.34
C LYS A 4 -2.84 18.37 26.62
N ALA A 5 -2.28 18.54 25.38
CA ALA A 5 -2.43 19.78 24.63
C ALA A 5 -3.88 20.01 24.16
N PHE A 6 -4.53 18.94 23.70
CA PHE A 6 -5.88 19.02 23.13
C PHE A 6 -7.00 18.57 24.10
N LYS A 7 -6.65 18.11 25.31
CA LYS A 7 -7.59 17.58 26.32
C LYS A 7 -8.51 16.49 25.76
N ILE A 8 -7.93 15.57 24.97
CA ILE A 8 -8.60 14.41 24.38
C ILE A 8 -7.82 13.14 24.65
N LYS A 9 -8.47 12.00 24.62
CA LYS A 9 -7.77 10.71 24.63
C LYS A 9 -7.05 10.52 23.29
N VAL A 10 -5.80 10.06 23.35
CA VAL A 10 -4.98 9.76 22.17
C VAL A 10 -4.58 8.29 22.22
N VAL A 11 -4.67 7.60 21.09
CA VAL A 11 -4.15 6.24 20.94
C VAL A 11 -2.91 6.27 20.08
N SER A 12 -1.83 5.62 20.52
CA SER A 12 -0.58 5.48 19.80
C SER A 12 -0.08 4.03 19.85
N ASP A 13 1.08 3.78 19.25
CA ASP A 13 1.79 2.50 19.36
C ASP A 13 0.97 1.27 18.93
N PHE A 14 0.16 1.41 17.91
CA PHE A 14 -0.72 0.37 17.38
C PHE A 14 -0.01 -0.95 17.05
N ARG A 15 1.28 -0.88 16.68
CA ARG A 15 2.08 -2.02 16.20
C ARG A 15 2.73 -2.82 17.31
N LEU A 16 3.01 -2.20 18.47
CA LEU A 16 3.89 -2.78 19.49
C LEU A 16 3.39 -4.12 20.03
N ASN A 17 2.10 -4.23 20.33
CA ASN A 17 1.56 -5.49 20.85
C ASN A 17 1.64 -6.62 19.84
N ASP A 18 1.38 -6.33 18.56
CA ASP A 18 1.51 -7.28 17.45
C ASP A 18 2.96 -7.78 17.30
N ILE A 19 3.94 -6.86 17.25
CA ILE A 19 5.36 -7.20 17.18
C ILE A 19 5.80 -8.03 18.38
N ASN A 20 5.39 -7.66 19.60
CA ASN A 20 5.72 -8.38 20.83
C ASN A 20 5.12 -9.81 20.85
N LYS A 21 4.09 -10.06 20.04
CA LYS A 21 3.46 -11.38 19.88
C LYS A 21 3.90 -12.12 18.62
N GLY A 22 4.98 -11.65 17.97
CA GLY A 22 5.59 -12.30 16.81
C GLY A 22 4.96 -11.95 15.47
N GLY A 23 4.07 -10.94 15.42
CA GLY A 23 3.58 -10.36 14.16
C GLY A 23 4.57 -9.36 13.56
N GLU A 24 4.38 -9.02 12.29
CA GLU A 24 5.22 -8.04 11.57
C GLU A 24 4.82 -6.57 11.84
N GLY A 25 3.76 -6.32 12.61
CA GLY A 25 3.27 -4.98 12.92
C GLY A 25 2.66 -4.22 11.74
N ALA A 26 2.58 -4.85 10.57
CA ALA A 26 2.03 -4.29 9.33
C ALA A 26 1.57 -5.41 8.39
N PRO A 27 0.60 -5.11 7.48
CA PRO A 27 -0.22 -3.90 7.40
C PRO A 27 -1.36 -3.88 8.45
N LEU A 28 -1.73 -2.69 8.94
CA LEU A 28 -2.80 -2.52 9.94
C LEU A 28 -4.16 -2.17 9.32
N VAL A 29 -4.16 -1.49 8.18
CA VAL A 29 -5.36 -0.93 7.53
C VAL A 29 -6.30 -1.98 6.91
N PRO A 30 -5.90 -3.23 6.61
CA PRO A 30 -6.77 -4.24 6.00
C PRO A 30 -8.11 -4.45 6.70
N LEU A 31 -8.15 -4.38 8.02
CA LEU A 31 -9.39 -4.50 8.78
C LEU A 31 -10.39 -3.37 8.46
N PHE A 32 -9.90 -2.14 8.31
CA PHE A 32 -10.73 -0.99 7.92
C PHE A 32 -11.21 -1.14 6.48
N HIS A 33 -10.32 -1.50 5.55
CA HIS A 33 -10.70 -1.76 4.16
C HIS A 33 -11.80 -2.82 4.06
N ALA A 34 -11.66 -3.94 4.77
CA ALA A 34 -12.70 -4.98 4.81
C ALA A 34 -14.05 -4.41 5.29
N LYS A 35 -14.02 -3.52 6.28
CA LYS A 35 -15.25 -2.93 6.82
C LYS A 35 -15.96 -2.01 5.83
N ILE A 36 -15.22 -1.16 5.11
CA ILE A 36 -15.84 -0.22 4.16
C ILE A 36 -16.25 -0.88 2.84
N ILE A 37 -15.58 -1.99 2.47
CA ILE A 37 -15.90 -2.77 1.25
C ILE A 37 -17.17 -3.60 1.41
N ASN A 38 -17.56 -4.02 2.60
CA ASN A 38 -18.72 -4.90 2.82
C ASN A 38 -19.99 -4.48 2.08
N LYS A 39 -20.15 -3.19 1.78
CA LYS A 39 -21.27 -2.65 1.01
C LYS A 39 -21.22 -3.00 -0.49
N PHE A 40 -20.07 -3.44 -1.00
CA PHE A 40 -19.81 -3.68 -2.42
C PHE A 40 -19.55 -5.15 -2.74
N ILE A 41 -19.50 -6.03 -1.72
CA ILE A 41 -19.20 -7.45 -1.91
C ILE A 41 -20.40 -8.13 -2.57
N ASN A 42 -20.13 -8.69 -3.75
CA ASN A 42 -21.02 -9.59 -4.46
C ASN A 42 -20.37 -10.99 -4.51
N SER A 43 -20.40 -11.64 -5.65
CA SER A 43 -19.84 -12.99 -5.86
C SER A 43 -18.32 -13.05 -6.06
N SER A 44 -17.60 -11.91 -6.06
CA SER A 44 -16.17 -11.84 -6.39
C SER A 44 -15.40 -11.07 -5.32
N SER A 45 -14.08 -11.30 -5.26
CA SER A 45 -13.19 -10.56 -4.37
C SER A 45 -12.96 -9.12 -4.86
N ILE A 46 -12.72 -8.21 -3.92
CA ILE A 46 -12.33 -6.83 -4.18
C ILE A 46 -10.95 -6.58 -3.57
N ALA A 47 -10.08 -5.90 -4.32
CA ALA A 47 -8.78 -5.48 -3.83
C ALA A 47 -8.75 -3.97 -3.56
N VAL A 48 -8.20 -3.56 -2.42
CA VAL A 48 -7.78 -2.17 -2.17
C VAL A 48 -6.26 -2.13 -2.29
N LEU A 49 -5.76 -1.45 -3.30
CA LEU A 49 -4.34 -1.30 -3.58
C LEU A 49 -3.87 0.08 -3.11
N ASN A 50 -3.11 0.10 -2.03
CA ASN A 50 -2.52 1.31 -1.50
C ASN A 50 -1.14 1.53 -2.12
N ILE A 51 -0.96 2.68 -2.77
CA ILE A 51 0.33 3.11 -3.32
C ILE A 51 0.82 4.32 -2.52
N GLY A 52 1.50 4.02 -1.42
CA GLY A 52 2.24 4.96 -0.60
C GLY A 52 3.74 4.92 -0.92
N GLY A 53 4.63 5.09 0.06
CA GLY A 53 6.06 4.86 -0.10
C GLY A 53 6.38 3.41 -0.46
N VAL A 54 5.67 2.47 0.17
CA VAL A 54 5.56 1.04 -0.17
C VAL A 54 4.17 0.79 -0.72
N SER A 55 4.03 -0.09 -1.70
CA SER A 55 2.73 -0.54 -2.17
C SER A 55 2.28 -1.78 -1.41
N ASN A 56 1.02 -1.78 -0.97
CA ASN A 56 0.40 -2.92 -0.28
C ASN A 56 -1.04 -3.12 -0.74
N VAL A 57 -1.56 -4.30 -0.49
CA VAL A 57 -2.92 -4.66 -0.90
C VAL A 57 -3.70 -5.29 0.24
N THR A 58 -4.97 -4.94 0.31
CA THR A 58 -5.99 -5.69 1.04
C THR A 58 -6.89 -6.38 0.04
N ILE A 59 -7.06 -7.68 0.17
CA ILE A 59 -8.03 -8.45 -0.62
C ILE A 59 -9.14 -8.89 0.30
N VAL A 60 -10.35 -8.46 -0.01
CA VAL A 60 -11.57 -8.89 0.68
C VAL A 60 -12.29 -9.88 -0.22
N LYS A 61 -12.48 -11.09 0.28
CA LYS A 61 -13.10 -12.18 -0.47
C LYS A 61 -14.61 -12.11 -0.38
N ASN A 62 -15.29 -12.85 -1.25
CA ASN A 62 -16.75 -12.92 -1.31
C ASN A 62 -17.41 -13.45 -0.02
N ASP A 63 -16.68 -14.23 0.80
CA ASP A 63 -17.14 -14.71 2.11
C ASP A 63 -16.91 -13.69 3.25
N GLY A 64 -16.40 -12.50 2.93
CA GLY A 64 -16.07 -11.45 3.89
C GLY A 64 -14.72 -11.63 4.60
N SER A 65 -14.02 -12.75 4.39
CA SER A 65 -12.66 -12.90 4.89
C SER A 65 -11.71 -11.99 4.11
N PHE A 66 -10.60 -11.59 4.75
CA PHE A 66 -9.65 -10.68 4.13
C PHE A 66 -8.22 -11.10 4.40
N VAL A 67 -7.33 -10.67 3.53
CA VAL A 67 -5.88 -10.82 3.65
C VAL A 67 -5.19 -9.51 3.28
N GLY A 68 -4.10 -9.19 3.95
CA GLY A 68 -3.30 -8.00 3.66
C GLY A 68 -1.81 -8.32 3.58
N PHE A 69 -1.11 -7.76 2.58
CA PHE A 69 0.33 -7.93 2.41
C PHE A 69 0.93 -6.85 1.50
N ASP A 70 2.24 -6.65 1.63
CA ASP A 70 2.97 -5.73 0.76
C ASP A 70 3.19 -6.32 -0.63
N ILE A 71 3.10 -5.46 -1.63
CA ILE A 71 3.38 -5.77 -3.03
C ILE A 71 4.86 -5.56 -3.35
N GLY A 72 5.40 -4.41 -2.98
CA GLY A 72 6.75 -3.98 -3.30
C GLY A 72 6.90 -2.46 -3.19
N PRO A 73 7.76 -1.82 -4.01
CA PRO A 73 7.91 -0.38 -3.98
C PRO A 73 6.60 0.33 -4.32
N GLY A 74 6.45 1.54 -3.82
CA GLY A 74 5.42 2.47 -4.20
C GLY A 74 6.03 3.74 -4.77
N ASN A 75 5.60 4.90 -4.28
CA ASN A 75 6.15 6.20 -4.68
C ASN A 75 7.55 6.47 -4.11
N GLY A 76 7.98 5.73 -3.06
CA GLY A 76 9.25 6.00 -2.38
C GLY A 76 10.45 6.20 -3.31
N PRO A 77 10.81 5.24 -4.16
CA PRO A 77 11.93 5.41 -5.08
C PRO A 77 11.68 6.48 -6.16
N ILE A 78 10.43 6.70 -6.56
CA ILE A 78 10.04 7.72 -7.53
C ILE A 78 10.29 9.11 -6.96
N ASP A 79 9.74 9.40 -5.77
CA ASP A 79 9.89 10.68 -5.08
C ASP A 79 11.39 10.95 -4.80
N SER A 80 12.14 9.93 -4.39
CA SER A 80 13.58 10.05 -4.15
C SER A 80 14.37 10.43 -5.43
N ILE A 81 14.06 9.82 -6.58
CA ILE A 81 14.71 10.14 -7.86
C ILE A 81 14.35 11.55 -8.30
N VAL A 82 13.07 11.91 -8.23
CA VAL A 82 12.58 13.23 -8.63
C VAL A 82 13.18 14.32 -7.76
N TYR A 83 13.23 14.10 -6.44
CA TYR A 83 13.85 15.04 -5.51
C TYR A 83 15.34 15.25 -5.80
N ASN A 84 16.10 14.16 -5.91
CA ASN A 84 17.55 14.23 -6.07
C ASN A 84 18.00 14.73 -7.45
N LYS A 85 17.26 14.44 -8.51
CA LYS A 85 17.68 14.79 -9.89
C LYS A 85 17.01 16.05 -10.43
N LEU A 86 15.81 16.40 -9.96
CA LEU A 86 15.02 17.53 -10.49
C LEU A 86 14.69 18.60 -9.44
N ASN A 87 14.99 18.35 -8.16
CA ASN A 87 14.61 19.20 -7.02
C ASN A 87 13.09 19.48 -6.96
N LEU A 88 12.30 18.45 -7.23
CA LEU A 88 10.84 18.44 -7.11
C LEU A 88 10.43 17.45 -6.03
N ASP A 89 9.29 17.67 -5.37
CA ASP A 89 8.83 16.81 -4.27
C ASP A 89 8.34 15.43 -4.76
N PHE A 90 7.69 15.38 -5.93
CA PHE A 90 7.14 14.14 -6.52
C PHE A 90 6.82 14.31 -8.02
N ASP A 91 6.55 13.21 -8.70
CA ASP A 91 6.07 13.16 -10.10
C ASP A 91 4.56 13.49 -10.12
N LYS A 92 4.23 14.78 -10.26
CA LYS A 92 2.85 15.25 -10.23
C LYS A 92 2.04 14.58 -11.35
N GLU A 93 0.97 13.88 -10.95
CA GLU A 93 0.04 13.17 -11.85
C GLU A 93 0.72 12.18 -12.82
N GLY A 94 2.01 11.90 -12.66
CA GLY A 94 2.77 11.04 -13.55
C GLY A 94 3.24 11.73 -14.84
N GLU A 95 3.32 13.07 -14.85
CA GLU A 95 3.69 13.86 -16.02
C GLU A 95 5.13 13.62 -16.50
N ILE A 96 6.06 13.36 -15.58
CA ILE A 96 7.45 13.05 -15.89
C ILE A 96 7.54 11.62 -16.44
N SER A 97 7.01 10.67 -15.67
CA SER A 97 7.05 9.25 -16.04
C SER A 97 6.29 8.93 -17.32
N GLN A 98 5.28 9.74 -17.70
CA GLN A 98 4.53 9.57 -18.93
C GLN A 98 5.40 9.74 -20.19
N LYS A 99 6.46 10.55 -20.12
CA LYS A 99 7.38 10.83 -21.24
C LYS A 99 8.40 9.70 -21.42
N GLY A 100 8.60 8.89 -20.37
CA GLY A 100 9.63 7.87 -20.35
C GLY A 100 9.30 6.61 -21.12
N LYS A 101 10.36 5.92 -21.54
CA LYS A 101 10.31 4.60 -22.19
C LYS A 101 10.66 3.52 -21.17
N ILE A 102 9.86 2.47 -21.12
CA ILE A 102 10.08 1.34 -20.21
C ILE A 102 11.30 0.54 -20.68
N ASN A 103 12.28 0.37 -19.79
CA ASN A 103 13.33 -0.63 -19.99
C ASN A 103 12.89 -1.96 -19.35
N HIS A 104 12.38 -2.87 -20.18
CA HIS A 104 11.86 -4.16 -19.73
C HIS A 104 12.91 -5.06 -19.07
N SER A 105 14.19 -4.97 -19.49
CA SER A 105 15.28 -5.73 -18.89
C SER A 105 15.55 -5.27 -17.45
N ILE A 106 15.63 -3.97 -17.23
CA ILE A 106 15.80 -3.36 -15.90
C ILE A 106 14.58 -3.65 -15.02
N SER A 107 13.38 -3.45 -15.55
CA SER A 107 12.14 -3.79 -14.83
C SER A 107 12.13 -5.26 -14.36
N LYS A 108 12.55 -6.20 -15.21
CA LYS A 108 12.67 -7.61 -14.85
C LYS A 108 13.70 -7.85 -13.75
N ARG A 109 14.84 -7.12 -13.75
CA ARG A 109 15.84 -7.22 -12.68
C ARG A 109 15.30 -6.71 -11.34
N ILE A 110 14.63 -5.55 -11.33
CA ILE A 110 13.96 -4.98 -10.15
C ILE A 110 12.99 -6.02 -9.57
N ILE A 111 12.08 -6.52 -10.39
CA ILE A 111 11.07 -7.52 -9.99
C ILE A 111 11.75 -8.77 -9.39
N THR A 112 12.77 -9.29 -10.05
CA THR A 112 13.47 -10.49 -9.61
C THR A 112 14.16 -10.27 -8.26
N LYS A 113 14.79 -9.11 -8.04
CA LYS A 113 15.42 -8.77 -6.76
C LYS A 113 14.41 -8.67 -5.64
N ILE A 114 13.28 -7.99 -5.88
CA ILE A 114 12.22 -7.85 -4.88
C ILE A 114 11.60 -9.21 -4.53
N GLN A 115 11.37 -10.06 -5.54
CA GLN A 115 10.82 -11.42 -5.31
C GLN A 115 11.77 -12.34 -4.52
N LYS A 116 13.06 -12.03 -4.49
CA LYS A 116 14.06 -12.77 -3.67
C LYS A 116 14.15 -12.28 -2.23
N LEU A 117 13.56 -11.13 -1.91
CA LEU A 117 13.51 -10.67 -0.53
C LEU A 117 12.66 -11.64 0.30
N VAL A 118 13.25 -12.11 1.39
CA VAL A 118 12.53 -12.95 2.35
C VAL A 118 11.62 -12.03 3.17
N SER A 119 10.35 -11.98 2.79
CA SER A 119 9.33 -11.31 3.57
C SER A 119 8.04 -12.10 3.45
N ASN A 120 7.40 -12.33 4.57
CA ASN A 120 6.13 -13.01 4.58
C ASN A 120 4.98 -12.05 4.24
N ARG A 121 4.97 -10.83 4.78
CA ARG A 121 3.85 -9.88 4.64
C ARG A 121 4.26 -8.42 4.47
N SER A 122 5.37 -7.96 5.05
CA SER A 122 5.83 -6.57 4.96
C SER A 122 7.27 -6.43 4.47
N PHE A 123 7.59 -5.30 3.85
CA PHE A 123 8.91 -4.97 3.34
C PHE A 123 9.46 -3.70 4.01
N ASP A 124 10.78 -3.66 4.19
CA ASP A 124 11.49 -2.42 4.52
C ASP A 124 11.50 -1.49 3.31
N ARG A 125 10.96 -0.27 3.49
CA ARG A 125 10.90 0.75 2.45
C ARG A 125 12.27 1.07 1.87
N LYS A 126 13.29 1.27 2.74
CA LYS A 126 14.63 1.64 2.31
C LYS A 126 15.23 0.59 1.38
N VAL A 127 15.07 -0.68 1.70
CA VAL A 127 15.56 -1.78 0.86
C VAL A 127 14.92 -1.77 -0.52
N LEU A 128 13.61 -1.49 -0.59
CA LEU A 128 12.90 -1.39 -1.87
C LEU A 128 13.36 -0.18 -2.69
N ASP A 129 13.51 0.97 -2.04
CA ASP A 129 13.98 2.21 -2.65
C ASP A 129 15.41 2.03 -3.20
N ASP A 130 16.33 1.46 -2.41
CA ASP A 130 17.72 1.21 -2.79
C ASP A 130 17.82 0.26 -4.01
N ILE A 131 16.99 -0.79 -4.07
CA ILE A 131 16.95 -1.69 -5.24
C ILE A 131 16.53 -0.92 -6.50
N CYS A 132 15.46 -0.14 -6.42
CA CYS A 132 14.92 0.59 -7.57
C CYS A 132 15.92 1.65 -8.05
N ILE A 133 16.42 2.48 -7.14
CA ILE A 133 17.37 3.57 -7.44
C ILE A 133 18.66 3.01 -8.06
N LYS A 134 19.21 1.96 -7.46
CA LYS A 134 20.44 1.33 -7.98
C LYS A 134 20.27 0.77 -9.39
N GLU A 135 19.16 0.11 -9.68
CA GLU A 135 18.91 -0.49 -10.99
C GLU A 135 18.67 0.55 -12.09
N THR A 136 18.19 1.74 -11.72
CA THR A 136 17.84 2.80 -12.67
C THR A 136 18.83 3.98 -12.67
N ASN A 137 19.96 3.86 -11.96
CA ASN A 137 20.89 4.98 -11.72
C ASN A 137 21.42 5.62 -13.02
N ASP A 138 21.71 4.81 -14.01
CA ASP A 138 22.31 5.25 -15.30
C ASP A 138 21.24 5.58 -16.37
N MET A 139 19.98 5.68 -15.97
CA MET A 139 18.87 6.01 -16.86
C MET A 139 18.52 7.51 -16.78
N ASP A 140 17.94 8.01 -17.87
CA ASP A 140 17.24 9.30 -17.85
C ASP A 140 16.09 9.22 -16.85
N VAL A 141 15.73 10.36 -16.22
CA VAL A 141 14.75 10.39 -15.13
C VAL A 141 13.42 9.83 -15.59
N GLU A 142 12.92 10.27 -16.71
CA GLU A 142 11.64 9.85 -17.28
C GLU A 142 11.58 8.33 -17.49
N ASP A 143 12.64 7.77 -18.07
CA ASP A 143 12.76 6.33 -18.34
C ASP A 143 12.87 5.52 -17.04
N ALA A 144 13.61 6.03 -16.06
CA ALA A 144 13.74 5.43 -14.75
C ALA A 144 12.36 5.32 -14.05
N LEU A 145 11.62 6.44 -14.01
CA LEU A 145 10.29 6.48 -13.40
C LEU A 145 9.31 5.55 -14.11
N ALA A 146 9.25 5.60 -15.44
CA ALA A 146 8.39 4.70 -16.24
C ALA A 146 8.72 3.23 -16.00
N THR A 147 10.02 2.88 -15.88
CA THR A 147 10.49 1.52 -15.64
C THR A 147 10.11 1.03 -14.23
N ILE A 148 10.23 1.89 -13.20
CA ILE A 148 9.82 1.58 -11.83
C ILE A 148 8.30 1.40 -11.76
N LEU A 149 7.51 2.29 -12.33
CA LEU A 149 6.04 2.17 -12.38
C LEU A 149 5.58 0.90 -13.08
N ASN A 150 6.24 0.53 -14.19
CA ASN A 150 5.99 -0.76 -14.84
C ASN A 150 6.30 -1.93 -13.89
N SER A 151 7.39 -1.84 -13.13
CA SER A 151 7.76 -2.89 -12.17
C SER A 151 6.72 -3.04 -11.05
N ILE A 152 6.18 -1.93 -10.54
CA ILE A 152 5.09 -1.92 -9.56
C ILE A 152 3.85 -2.62 -10.15
N SER A 153 3.46 -2.25 -11.36
CA SER A 153 2.30 -2.86 -12.04
C SER A 153 2.46 -4.36 -12.26
N GLU A 154 3.65 -4.81 -12.70
CA GLU A 154 3.97 -6.22 -12.89
C GLU A 154 3.97 -7.01 -11.56
N LEU A 155 4.57 -6.46 -10.49
CA LEU A 155 4.56 -7.07 -9.17
C LEU A 155 3.13 -7.21 -8.64
N THR A 156 2.33 -6.14 -8.77
CA THR A 156 0.92 -6.16 -8.40
C THR A 156 0.19 -7.29 -9.11
N PHE A 157 0.29 -7.34 -10.44
CA PHE A 157 -0.36 -8.40 -11.21
C PHE A 157 0.07 -9.80 -10.78
N LYS A 158 1.37 -10.04 -10.64
CA LYS A 158 1.90 -11.36 -10.24
C LYS A 158 1.38 -11.82 -8.88
N LYS A 159 1.30 -10.88 -7.90
CA LYS A 159 0.88 -11.22 -6.54
C LYS A 159 -0.63 -11.45 -6.41
N ILE A 160 -1.46 -10.70 -7.14
CA ILE A 160 -2.91 -10.73 -6.92
C ILE A 160 -3.70 -11.47 -8.00
N LYS A 161 -3.13 -11.82 -9.16
CA LYS A 161 -3.83 -12.53 -10.26
C LYS A 161 -4.47 -13.86 -9.86
N LYS A 162 -3.99 -14.50 -8.79
CA LYS A 162 -4.55 -15.77 -8.27
C LYS A 162 -5.88 -15.59 -7.52
N PHE A 163 -6.20 -14.37 -7.11
CA PHE A 163 -7.46 -14.06 -6.47
C PHE A 163 -8.48 -13.64 -7.53
N ASN A 164 -9.68 -14.16 -7.48
CA ASN A 164 -10.75 -13.81 -8.43
C ASN A 164 -11.26 -12.40 -8.13
N ILE A 165 -10.51 -11.37 -8.60
CA ILE A 165 -10.77 -9.96 -8.30
C ILE A 165 -11.61 -9.35 -9.40
N SER A 166 -12.74 -8.76 -9.03
CA SER A 166 -13.64 -8.03 -9.94
C SER A 166 -13.42 -6.53 -9.93
N LYS A 167 -12.79 -6.00 -8.88
CA LYS A 167 -12.53 -4.55 -8.73
C LYS A 167 -11.24 -4.33 -7.95
N ILE A 168 -10.42 -3.40 -8.41
CA ILE A 168 -9.23 -2.89 -7.71
C ILE A 168 -9.48 -1.42 -7.41
N ILE A 169 -9.49 -1.04 -6.14
CA ILE A 169 -9.65 0.35 -5.71
C ILE A 169 -8.29 0.88 -5.30
N LEU A 170 -7.80 1.91 -6.00
CA LEU A 170 -6.55 2.58 -5.70
C LEU A 170 -6.74 3.59 -4.57
N VAL A 171 -5.85 3.53 -3.58
CA VAL A 171 -5.74 4.49 -2.48
C VAL A 171 -4.29 4.95 -2.32
N GLY A 172 -4.04 5.91 -1.44
CA GLY A 172 -2.72 6.51 -1.27
C GLY A 172 -2.37 7.51 -2.38
N GLY A 173 -1.22 8.17 -2.25
CA GLY A 173 -0.81 9.24 -3.18
C GLY A 173 -0.63 8.77 -4.63
N GLY A 174 -0.20 7.52 -4.82
CA GLY A 174 0.04 6.94 -6.15
C GLY A 174 -1.22 6.74 -7.00
N ARG A 175 -2.43 6.78 -6.40
CA ARG A 175 -3.68 6.75 -7.16
C ARG A 175 -3.81 7.90 -8.14
N LYS A 176 -3.17 9.05 -7.83
CA LYS A 176 -3.15 10.26 -8.66
C LYS A 176 -2.17 10.16 -9.84
N ASN A 177 -1.34 9.11 -9.91
CA ASN A 177 -0.38 8.92 -11.00
C ASN A 177 -1.05 8.22 -12.19
N PHE A 178 -1.40 8.99 -13.22
CA PHE A 178 -2.08 8.47 -14.42
C PHE A 178 -1.25 7.46 -15.20
N THR A 179 0.08 7.58 -15.18
CA THR A 179 0.98 6.61 -15.82
C THR A 179 0.90 5.25 -15.16
N LEU A 180 0.91 5.21 -13.81
CA LEU A 180 0.71 3.96 -13.07
C LEU A 180 -0.68 3.36 -13.34
N LYS A 181 -1.72 4.17 -13.29
CA LYS A 181 -3.09 3.72 -13.56
C LYS A 181 -3.21 3.10 -14.95
N LYS A 182 -2.60 3.73 -15.96
CA LYS A 182 -2.55 3.19 -17.33
C LYS A 182 -1.85 1.83 -17.39
N PHE A 183 -0.73 1.64 -16.68
CA PHE A 183 -0.03 0.36 -16.64
C PHE A 183 -0.84 -0.73 -15.91
N LEU A 184 -1.51 -0.38 -14.82
CA LEU A 184 -2.41 -1.29 -14.11
C LEU A 184 -3.61 -1.70 -14.98
N ASN A 185 -4.29 -0.74 -15.63
CA ASN A 185 -5.42 -1.03 -16.51
C ASN A 185 -5.04 -1.97 -17.67
N LYS A 186 -3.85 -1.78 -18.25
CA LYS A 186 -3.34 -2.71 -19.28
C LYS A 186 -3.23 -4.17 -18.75
N LYS A 187 -2.98 -4.36 -17.45
CA LYS A 187 -2.87 -5.69 -16.84
C LYS A 187 -4.21 -6.26 -16.38
N PHE A 188 -5.07 -5.41 -15.85
CA PHE A 188 -6.31 -5.80 -15.17
C PHE A 188 -7.59 -5.53 -15.98
N LYS A 189 -7.48 -5.14 -17.26
CA LYS A 189 -8.63 -5.00 -18.16
C LYS A 189 -9.75 -4.10 -17.59
N ASP A 190 -9.37 -2.88 -17.20
CA ASP A 190 -10.31 -1.82 -16.79
C ASP A 190 -11.15 -2.10 -15.53
N ILE A 191 -10.65 -2.96 -14.63
CA ILE A 191 -11.25 -3.14 -13.30
C ILE A 191 -10.58 -2.28 -12.21
N VAL A 192 -9.75 -1.30 -12.59
CA VAL A 192 -9.00 -0.42 -11.69
C VAL A 192 -9.72 0.91 -11.56
N PHE A 193 -10.11 1.25 -10.33
CA PHE A 193 -10.85 2.44 -9.95
C PHE A 193 -10.05 3.26 -8.93
N GLU A 194 -10.24 4.55 -8.89
CA GLU A 194 -9.75 5.38 -7.79
C GLU A 194 -10.73 5.35 -6.61
N ALA A 195 -10.25 5.73 -5.42
CA ALA A 195 -11.08 5.83 -4.22
C ALA A 195 -12.31 6.72 -4.46
N GLU A 196 -12.13 7.79 -5.19
CA GLU A 196 -13.15 8.77 -5.54
C GLU A 196 -14.25 8.18 -6.44
N ASP A 197 -13.90 7.24 -7.33
CA ASP A 197 -14.87 6.55 -8.21
C ASP A 197 -15.89 5.69 -7.44
N VAL A 198 -15.55 5.33 -6.20
CA VAL A 198 -16.41 4.55 -5.30
C VAL A 198 -16.94 5.37 -4.12
N GLY A 199 -16.81 6.71 -4.20
CA GLY A 199 -17.33 7.65 -3.21
C GLY A 199 -16.48 7.72 -1.93
N TRP A 200 -15.21 7.35 -1.98
CA TRP A 200 -14.28 7.50 -0.87
C TRP A 200 -13.42 8.74 -1.03
N GLU A 201 -13.04 9.36 0.08
CA GLU A 201 -12.07 10.45 0.11
C GLU A 201 -10.66 9.87 0.24
N GLY A 202 -9.99 9.62 -0.88
CA GLY A 202 -8.71 8.93 -0.94
C GLY A 202 -7.60 9.57 -0.11
N ASP A 203 -7.59 10.89 0.05
CA ASP A 203 -6.60 11.59 0.87
C ASP A 203 -6.81 11.39 2.38
N SER A 204 -8.01 11.01 2.81
CA SER A 204 -8.35 10.81 4.23
C SER A 204 -8.48 9.33 4.65
N ILE A 205 -8.41 8.38 3.71
CA ILE A 205 -8.60 6.95 3.99
C ILE A 205 -7.69 6.44 5.12
N GLU A 206 -6.43 6.82 5.13
CA GLU A 206 -5.49 6.39 6.17
C GLU A 206 -5.84 6.98 7.53
N ALA A 207 -6.20 8.26 7.58
CA ALA A 207 -6.65 8.91 8.81
C ALA A 207 -7.94 8.27 9.35
N GLN A 208 -8.90 7.98 8.48
CA GLN A 208 -10.12 7.25 8.84
C GLN A 208 -9.82 5.84 9.37
N ALA A 209 -8.89 5.13 8.74
CA ALA A 209 -8.46 3.80 9.19
C ALA A 209 -7.87 3.86 10.60
N PHE A 210 -6.96 4.79 10.87
CA PHE A 210 -6.36 4.92 12.20
C PHE A 210 -7.37 5.41 13.25
N ALA A 211 -8.32 6.27 12.90
CA ALA A 211 -9.43 6.64 13.78
C ALA A 211 -10.29 5.41 14.14
N TYR A 212 -10.63 4.58 13.17
CA TYR A 212 -11.36 3.32 13.37
C TYR A 212 -10.58 2.35 14.26
N LEU A 213 -9.29 2.17 14.01
CA LEU A 213 -8.41 1.32 14.84
C LEU A 213 -8.30 1.87 16.27
N ALA A 214 -8.21 3.19 16.46
CA ALA A 214 -8.17 3.81 17.78
C ALA A 214 -9.42 3.49 18.62
N VAL A 215 -10.61 3.56 18.00
CA VAL A 215 -11.86 3.17 18.67
C VAL A 215 -11.84 1.69 19.03
N ARG A 216 -11.35 0.82 18.14
CA ARG A 216 -11.22 -0.61 18.44
C ARG A 216 -10.27 -0.87 19.60
N CYS A 217 -9.12 -0.18 19.62
CA CYS A 217 -8.17 -0.27 20.75
C CYS A 217 -8.82 0.17 22.08
N TYR A 218 -9.57 1.27 22.04
CA TYR A 218 -10.29 1.79 23.20
C TYR A 218 -11.33 0.79 23.75
N LEU A 219 -11.97 0.03 22.85
CA LEU A 219 -12.96 -1.00 23.19
C LEU A 219 -12.34 -2.39 23.46
N GLY A 220 -11.01 -2.53 23.44
CA GLY A 220 -10.32 -3.81 23.61
C GLY A 220 -10.53 -4.80 22.47
N LEU A 221 -11.00 -4.33 21.30
CA LEU A 221 -11.25 -5.19 20.14
C LEU A 221 -9.96 -5.43 19.33
N ASN A 222 -9.90 -6.59 18.68
CA ASN A 222 -8.75 -6.97 17.87
C ASN A 222 -8.54 -6.02 16.68
N ILE A 223 -7.27 -5.69 16.41
CA ILE A 223 -6.84 -4.82 15.29
C ILE A 223 -5.89 -5.50 14.33
N THR A 224 -5.24 -6.60 14.73
CA THR A 224 -4.37 -7.40 13.86
C THR A 224 -4.77 -8.87 13.88
N PHE A 225 -4.43 -9.57 12.80
CA PHE A 225 -4.90 -10.92 12.50
C PHE A 225 -3.79 -11.74 11.83
N PRO A 226 -3.84 -13.09 11.92
CA PRO A 226 -2.90 -13.96 11.21
C PRO A 226 -2.82 -13.67 9.71
N GLU A 227 -3.95 -13.31 9.10
CA GLU A 227 -4.07 -13.04 7.67
C GLU A 227 -3.49 -11.68 7.23
N THR A 228 -3.13 -10.81 8.20
CA THR A 228 -2.56 -9.48 7.92
C THR A 228 -1.10 -9.38 8.35
N THR A 229 -0.83 -9.45 9.63
CA THR A 229 0.53 -9.26 10.20
C THR A 229 1.26 -10.56 10.49
N GLY A 230 0.62 -11.72 10.30
CA GLY A 230 1.22 -13.01 10.61
C GLY A 230 1.27 -13.36 12.10
N VAL A 231 0.67 -12.55 12.96
CA VAL A 231 0.51 -12.88 14.38
C VAL A 231 -0.26 -14.20 14.58
N SER A 232 0.07 -14.99 15.58
CA SER A 232 -0.49 -16.35 15.74
C SER A 232 -2.00 -16.39 15.97
N PHE A 233 -2.58 -15.33 16.51
CA PHE A 233 -4.02 -15.20 16.82
C PHE A 233 -4.43 -13.71 16.78
N PRO A 234 -5.72 -13.40 16.57
CA PRO A 234 -6.20 -12.03 16.57
C PRO A 234 -5.92 -11.32 17.90
N ILE A 235 -5.34 -10.11 17.84
CA ILE A 235 -5.01 -9.34 19.04
C ILE A 235 -5.43 -7.89 18.95
N SER A 236 -5.70 -7.30 20.10
CA SER A 236 -5.85 -5.86 20.27
C SER A 236 -4.47 -5.19 20.34
N GLY A 237 -4.42 -3.88 20.19
CA GLY A 237 -3.18 -3.10 20.28
C GLY A 237 -3.44 -1.66 20.69
N GLY A 238 -2.40 -0.84 20.51
CA GLY A 238 -2.45 0.56 20.85
C GLY A 238 -2.28 0.85 22.35
N VAL A 239 -1.71 2.03 22.64
CA VAL A 239 -1.57 2.57 23.98
C VAL A 239 -2.48 3.79 24.12
N ILE A 240 -3.35 3.78 25.12
CA ILE A 240 -4.30 4.86 25.38
C ILE A 240 -3.68 5.87 26.33
N HIS A 241 -3.58 7.11 25.89
CA HIS A 241 -3.09 8.25 26.68
C HIS A 241 -4.26 9.13 27.07
N SER A 242 -4.44 9.30 28.39
CA SER A 242 -5.38 10.28 28.94
C SER A 242 -4.71 11.63 29.17
N TYR A 243 -5.49 12.70 29.23
CA TYR A 243 -5.05 14.06 29.53
C TYR A 243 -5.02 14.35 31.03
#